data_e285b5faef0afb21fbe79f526cff8e37
#
_entry.id   e285b5faef0afb21fbe79f526cff8e37
#
_cell.length_a   1.000
_cell.length_b   1.000
_cell.length_c   1.000
_cell.angle_alpha   90.00
_cell.angle_beta   90.00
_cell.angle_gamma   90.00
#
_symmetry.space_group_name_H-M   'P 1'
#
loop_
_entity.id
_entity.type
_entity.pdbx_description
1 polymer ?
#
loop_
_entity_poly.entity_id
_entity_poly.type
_entity_poly.pdbx_seq_one_letter_code
_entity_poly.pdbx_strand_id
1 'polypeptide(L)'
;MPIGINIDKAKEAHKDKIREVRNPLLAKEDVTFMRAVEAGDTDTQSAVAAKKQALRDVTNIVDNAAISATDVIGVTNELKAVWDTDILGENPLV
;
A
#
# COMPACT_ATOMS: atom_id res chain seq x y z
N MET A 1 -34.69 0.87 5.68
CA MET A 1 -33.36 0.30 5.68
C MET A 1 -32.33 1.36 6.02
N PRO A 2 -31.50 1.16 7.00
CA PRO A 2 -30.48 2.15 7.30
C PRO A 2 -29.50 2.29 6.12
N ILE A 3 -29.18 3.51 5.82
CA ILE A 3 -28.12 3.79 4.84
C ILE A 3 -26.81 3.53 5.58
N GLY A 4 -26.33 2.31 5.45
CA GLY A 4 -25.06 1.93 6.03
C GLY A 4 -23.89 2.39 5.18
N ILE A 5 -22.77 2.63 5.82
CA ILE A 5 -21.51 2.85 5.12
C ILE A 5 -21.03 1.50 4.61
N ASN A 6 -20.72 1.41 3.32
CA ASN A 6 -20.12 0.22 2.78
C ASN A 6 -18.61 0.28 3.04
N ILE A 7 -18.18 -0.33 4.14
CA ILE A 7 -16.78 -0.35 4.56
C ILE A 7 -15.92 -1.04 3.52
N ASP A 8 -16.41 -2.09 2.87
CA ASP A 8 -15.66 -2.81 1.85
C ASP A 8 -15.34 -1.91 0.65
N LYS A 9 -16.31 -1.10 0.21
CA LYS A 9 -16.08 -0.12 -0.86
C LYS A 9 -15.12 0.98 -0.43
N ALA A 10 -15.23 1.45 0.81
CA ALA A 10 -14.30 2.45 1.37
C ALA A 10 -12.88 1.90 1.41
N LYS A 11 -12.71 0.65 1.83
CA LYS A 11 -11.42 -0.04 1.83
C LYS A 11 -10.86 -0.17 0.42
N GLU A 12 -11.68 -0.54 -0.57
CA GLU A 12 -11.23 -0.64 -1.96
C GLU A 12 -10.78 0.72 -2.51
N ALA A 13 -11.50 1.80 -2.22
CA ALA A 13 -11.09 3.14 -2.62
C ALA A 13 -9.75 3.53 -1.98
N HIS A 14 -9.54 3.17 -0.72
CA HIS A 14 -8.29 3.42 -0.02
C HIS A 14 -7.13 2.59 -0.61
N LYS A 15 -7.39 1.34 -0.95
CA LYS A 15 -6.41 0.49 -1.65
C LYS A 15 -5.98 1.11 -2.97
N ASP A 16 -6.91 1.72 -3.72
CA ASP A 16 -6.58 2.39 -4.98
C ASP A 16 -5.62 3.56 -4.76
N LYS A 17 -5.79 4.32 -3.68
CA LYS A 17 -4.85 5.39 -3.30
C LYS A 17 -3.47 4.83 -2.95
N ILE A 18 -3.42 3.71 -2.25
CA ILE A 18 -2.16 3.01 -1.95
C ILE A 18 -1.50 2.53 -3.24
N ARG A 19 -2.27 1.97 -4.17
CA ARG A 19 -1.76 1.51 -5.47
C ARG A 19 -1.17 2.65 -6.29
N GLU A 20 -1.77 3.84 -6.26
CA GLU A 20 -1.25 5.02 -6.95
C GLU A 20 0.15 5.41 -6.46
N VAL A 21 0.41 5.29 -5.17
CA VAL A 21 1.74 5.54 -4.59
C VAL A 21 2.66 4.35 -4.82
N ARG A 22 2.15 3.13 -4.68
CA ARG A 22 2.91 1.89 -4.81
C ARG A 22 3.46 1.68 -6.22
N ASN A 23 2.66 1.93 -7.25
CA ASN A 23 3.03 1.58 -8.63
C ASN A 23 4.30 2.26 -9.11
N PRO A 24 4.52 3.57 -8.89
CA PRO A 24 5.80 4.20 -9.21
C PRO A 24 6.98 3.60 -8.44
N LEU A 25 6.75 3.21 -7.18
CA LEU A 25 7.79 2.59 -6.36
C LEU A 25 8.15 1.21 -6.89
N LEU A 26 7.18 0.42 -7.33
CA LEU A 26 7.43 -0.87 -7.98
C LEU A 26 8.22 -0.69 -9.27
N ALA A 27 7.86 0.29 -10.09
CA ALA A 27 8.58 0.57 -11.33
C ALA A 27 10.04 0.94 -11.07
N LYS A 28 10.29 1.71 -10.02
CA LYS A 28 11.65 2.09 -9.61
C LYS A 28 12.45 0.86 -9.16
N GLU A 29 11.84 -0.03 -8.39
CA GLU A 29 12.48 -1.25 -7.93
C GLU A 29 12.77 -2.21 -9.10
N ASP A 30 11.91 -2.24 -10.12
CA ASP A 30 12.16 -3.04 -11.33
C ASP A 30 13.44 -2.59 -12.04
N VAL A 31 13.69 -1.29 -12.12
CA VAL A 31 14.92 -0.75 -12.72
C VAL A 31 16.13 -1.16 -11.88
N THR A 32 16.04 -1.03 -10.56
CA THR A 32 17.12 -1.44 -9.64
C THR A 32 17.43 -2.93 -9.78
N PHE A 33 16.39 -3.75 -9.88
CA PHE A 33 16.53 -5.20 -10.07
C PHE A 33 17.25 -5.53 -11.36
N MET A 34 16.87 -4.91 -12.48
CA MET A 34 17.51 -5.12 -13.77
C MET A 34 18.99 -4.75 -13.75
N ARG A 35 19.34 -3.65 -13.11
CA ARG A 35 20.74 -3.25 -12.93
C ARG A 35 21.51 -4.26 -12.10
N ALA A 36 20.91 -4.79 -11.06
CA ALA A 36 21.53 -5.82 -10.22
C ALA A 36 21.76 -7.12 -10.99
N VAL A 37 20.82 -7.50 -11.86
CA VAL A 37 20.98 -8.67 -12.76
C VAL A 37 22.16 -8.46 -13.71
N GLU A 38 22.24 -7.31 -14.35
CA GLU A 38 23.34 -6.98 -15.28
C GLU A 38 24.69 -6.98 -14.59
N ALA A 39 24.75 -6.53 -13.33
CA ALA A 39 25.98 -6.48 -12.54
C ALA A 39 26.33 -7.82 -11.87
N GLY A 40 25.44 -8.81 -11.91
CA GLY A 40 25.62 -10.08 -11.20
C GLY A 40 25.55 -9.93 -9.68
N ASP A 41 24.89 -8.88 -9.19
CA ASP A 41 24.76 -8.58 -7.76
C ASP A 41 23.56 -9.34 -7.17
N THR A 42 23.80 -10.56 -6.70
CA THR A 42 22.75 -11.44 -6.18
C THR A 42 22.17 -10.95 -4.85
N ASP A 43 22.97 -10.27 -4.03
CA ASP A 43 22.49 -9.74 -2.75
C ASP A 43 21.47 -8.61 -2.98
N THR A 44 21.77 -7.70 -3.91
CA THR A 44 20.82 -6.65 -4.29
C THR A 44 19.57 -7.22 -4.95
N GLN A 45 19.72 -8.24 -5.81
CA GLN A 45 18.55 -8.93 -6.41
C GLN A 45 17.63 -9.47 -5.33
N SER A 46 18.15 -10.13 -4.30
CA SER A 46 17.35 -10.68 -3.21
C SER A 46 16.68 -9.58 -2.39
N ALA A 47 17.39 -8.50 -2.07
CA ALA A 47 16.86 -7.38 -1.32
C ALA A 47 15.73 -6.68 -2.08
N VAL A 48 15.90 -6.45 -3.38
CA VAL A 48 14.89 -5.81 -4.23
C VAL A 48 13.66 -6.72 -4.39
N ALA A 49 13.87 -8.02 -4.56
CA ALA A 49 12.76 -8.97 -4.65
C ALA A 49 11.89 -8.92 -3.39
N ALA A 50 12.51 -8.84 -2.20
CA ALA A 50 11.79 -8.71 -0.94
C ALA A 50 11.01 -7.39 -0.86
N LYS A 51 11.58 -6.28 -1.30
CA LYS A 51 10.91 -4.98 -1.35
C LYS A 51 9.72 -5.00 -2.30
N LYS A 52 9.88 -5.59 -3.48
CA LYS A 52 8.80 -5.72 -4.47
C LYS A 52 7.65 -6.55 -3.89
N GLN A 53 7.94 -7.64 -3.20
CA GLN A 53 6.91 -8.45 -2.57
C GLN A 53 6.17 -7.67 -1.48
N ALA A 54 6.89 -6.93 -0.64
CA ALA A 54 6.29 -6.07 0.37
C ALA A 54 5.39 -5.00 -0.26
N LEU A 55 5.81 -4.41 -1.38
CA LEU A 55 4.99 -3.42 -2.10
C LEU A 55 3.73 -4.05 -2.71
N ARG A 56 3.81 -5.28 -3.21
CA ARG A 56 2.63 -5.99 -3.72
C ARG A 56 1.63 -6.29 -2.62
N ASP A 57 2.13 -6.65 -1.44
CA ASP A 57 1.30 -7.08 -0.32
C ASP A 57 0.83 -5.93 0.57
N VAL A 58 1.29 -4.71 0.32
CA VAL A 58 1.02 -3.56 1.19
C VAL A 58 -0.48 -3.25 1.33
N THR A 59 -1.29 -3.56 0.32
CA THR A 59 -2.74 -3.36 0.40
C THR A 59 -3.42 -4.27 1.42
N ASN A 60 -2.76 -5.36 1.85
CA ASN A 60 -3.30 -6.25 2.86
C ASN A 60 -3.50 -5.58 4.21
N ILE A 61 -2.77 -4.50 4.51
CA ILE A 61 -2.98 -3.74 5.74
C ILE A 61 -4.39 -3.15 5.82
N VAL A 62 -4.99 -2.83 4.67
CA VAL A 62 -6.36 -2.31 4.60
C VAL A 62 -7.35 -3.42 4.90
N ASP A 63 -7.15 -4.60 4.33
CA ASP A 63 -8.02 -5.76 4.57
C ASP A 63 -8.01 -6.17 6.05
N ASN A 64 -6.85 -6.05 6.69
CA ASN A 64 -6.66 -6.43 8.09
C ASN A 64 -7.04 -5.32 9.07
N ALA A 65 -7.32 -4.11 8.58
CA ALA A 65 -7.67 -2.98 9.43
C ALA A 65 -9.06 -3.15 10.05
N ALA A 66 -9.14 -2.96 11.36
CA ALA A 66 -10.42 -2.95 12.07
C ALA A 66 -10.98 -1.53 12.04
N ILE A 67 -12.11 -1.36 11.35
CA ILE A 67 -12.80 -0.07 11.25
C ILE A 67 -13.97 -0.09 12.20
N SER A 68 -13.93 0.78 13.19
CA SER A 68 -14.97 0.88 14.23
C SER A 68 -15.92 2.05 14.01
N ALA A 69 -15.57 3.02 13.19
CA ALA A 69 -16.42 4.18 12.91
C ALA A 69 -17.70 3.77 12.17
N THR A 70 -18.78 4.50 12.43
CA THR A 70 -20.10 4.23 11.87
C THR A 70 -20.57 5.30 10.91
N ASP A 71 -19.82 6.39 10.74
CA ASP A 71 -20.12 7.45 9.79
C ASP A 71 -19.03 7.59 8.73
N VAL A 72 -19.34 8.31 7.65
CA VAL A 72 -18.43 8.48 6.52
C VAL A 72 -17.13 9.18 6.93
N ILE A 73 -17.25 10.23 7.75
CA ILE A 73 -16.10 11.01 8.19
C ILE A 73 -15.17 10.15 9.05
N GLY A 74 -15.73 9.41 10.01
CA GLY A 74 -14.96 8.53 10.88
C GLY A 74 -14.28 7.40 10.14
N VAL A 75 -14.98 6.73 9.21
CA VAL A 75 -14.41 5.67 8.39
C VAL A 75 -13.28 6.23 7.53
N THR A 76 -13.48 7.38 6.92
CA THR A 76 -12.45 8.03 6.09
C THR A 76 -11.21 8.35 6.93
N ASN A 77 -11.38 8.90 8.11
CA ASN A 77 -10.27 9.25 9.00
C ASN A 77 -9.51 8.01 9.48
N GLU A 78 -10.21 6.94 9.84
CA GLU A 78 -9.57 5.68 10.23
C GLU A 78 -8.77 5.08 9.07
N LEU A 79 -9.33 5.08 7.86
CA LEU A 79 -8.63 4.56 6.68
C LEU A 79 -7.41 5.41 6.31
N LYS A 80 -7.48 6.74 6.45
CA LYS A 80 -6.31 7.60 6.20
C LYS A 80 -5.11 7.23 7.06
N ALA A 81 -5.35 6.76 8.28
CA ALA A 81 -4.28 6.32 9.17
C ALA A 81 -3.73 4.92 8.82
N VAL A 82 -4.43 4.16 7.98
CA VAL A 82 -3.98 2.84 7.51
C VAL A 82 -2.98 3.05 6.38
N TRP A 83 -1.72 3.16 6.74
CA TRP A 83 -0.64 3.46 5.81
C TRP A 83 0.68 2.90 6.34
N ASP A 84 1.40 2.19 5.51
CA ASP A 84 2.72 1.65 5.88
C ASP A 84 3.82 2.62 5.44
N THR A 85 4.28 3.45 6.36
CA THR A 85 5.30 4.45 6.07
C THR A 85 6.67 3.85 5.76
N ASP A 86 6.94 2.65 6.25
CA ASP A 86 8.21 1.96 5.97
C ASP A 86 8.29 1.49 4.52
N ILE A 87 7.14 1.09 3.95
CA ILE A 87 7.06 0.56 2.59
C ILE A 87 6.72 1.66 1.58
N LEU A 88 5.74 2.52 1.91
CA LEU A 88 5.19 3.52 0.98
C LEU A 88 5.78 4.92 1.15
N GLY A 89 6.50 5.15 2.25
CA GLY A 89 6.98 6.48 2.59
C GLY A 89 5.90 7.31 3.29
N GLU A 90 6.03 8.63 3.22
CA GLU A 90 5.15 9.55 3.90
C GLU A 90 3.69 9.40 3.46
N ASN A 91 2.77 9.41 4.45
CA ASN A 91 1.33 9.31 4.17
C ASN A 91 0.82 10.64 3.60
N PRO A 92 0.40 10.69 2.32
CA PRO A 92 -0.05 11.94 1.69
C PRO A 92 -1.49 12.31 2.06
N LEU A 93 -2.19 11.44 2.79
CA LEU A 93 -3.60 11.62 3.13
C LEU A 93 -3.83 12.31 4.48
N VAL A 94 -2.79 12.49 5.24
CA VAL A 94 -2.86 13.15 6.56
C VAL A 94 -2.06 14.43 6.59
#